data_fcbefe4c4529e1f4f371d1e728f02bff
#
_entry.id   fcbefe4c4529e1f4f371d1e728f02bff
#
_cell.length_a   1.000
_cell.length_b   1.000
_cell.length_c   1.000
_cell.angle_alpha   90.00
_cell.angle_beta   90.00
_cell.angle_gamma   90.00
#
_symmetry.space_group_name_H-M   'P 1'
#
loop_
_entity.id
_entity.type
_entity.pdbx_description
1 polymer ?
#
loop_
_entity_poly.entity_id
_entity_poly.type
_entity_poly.pdbx_seq_one_letter_code
_entity_poly.pdbx_strand_id
1 'polypeptide(L)'
;MKEFVLVFRNSVNPDAKPSPEQMQQVMTNWMNWMGSIAAQGKLADKGNRLSMTEAKTVKADNIVTDGPFTEIKEFINGYIVVKTQTIDEAIEFAKGCPILLIGGNVEVRKVVTPDDNS
;
A
#
# COMPACT_ATOMS: atom_id res chain seq x y z
N MET A 1 -7.63 -15.72 -12.60
CA MET A 1 -6.84 -15.34 -11.40
C MET A 1 -7.65 -14.45 -10.48
N LYS A 2 -7.36 -14.50 -9.21
CA LYS A 2 -8.00 -13.64 -8.21
C LYS A 2 -7.21 -12.34 -8.09
N GLU A 3 -7.89 -11.26 -7.68
CA GLU A 3 -7.22 -9.99 -7.40
C GLU A 3 -7.05 -9.82 -5.90
N PHE A 4 -5.89 -9.28 -5.52
CA PHE A 4 -5.55 -8.99 -4.13
C PHE A 4 -5.04 -7.56 -4.04
N VAL A 5 -5.60 -6.80 -3.10
CA VAL A 5 -5.10 -5.46 -2.80
C VAL A 5 -3.95 -5.61 -1.81
N LEU A 6 -2.84 -4.95 -2.13
CA LEU A 6 -1.72 -4.80 -1.21
C LEU A 6 -1.78 -3.38 -0.66
N VAL A 7 -2.10 -3.25 0.62
CA VAL A 7 -2.24 -1.97 1.31
C VAL A 7 -0.97 -1.71 2.09
N PHE A 8 -0.33 -0.57 1.80
CA PHE A 8 0.93 -0.21 2.43
C PHE A 8 0.70 0.71 3.62
N ARG A 9 1.22 0.33 4.77
CA ARG A 9 1.13 1.12 6.00
C ARG A 9 2.50 1.43 6.55
N ASN A 10 2.63 2.63 7.06
CA ASN A 10 3.84 3.05 7.75
C ASN A 10 3.49 4.05 8.84
N SER A 11 4.31 4.11 9.88
CA SER A 11 4.19 5.15 10.90
C SER A 11 4.85 6.42 10.38
N VAL A 12 4.24 7.58 10.68
CA VAL A 12 4.86 8.86 10.34
C VAL A 12 5.87 9.21 11.42
N ASN A 13 7.12 9.42 11.02
CA ASN A 13 8.12 10.03 11.87
C ASN A 13 8.33 11.47 11.40
N PRO A 14 7.81 12.49 12.13
CA PRO A 14 7.92 13.85 11.68
C PRO A 14 9.36 14.39 11.66
N ASP A 15 10.27 13.69 12.36
CA ASP A 15 11.67 14.06 12.39
C ASP A 15 12.49 13.39 11.29
N ALA A 16 11.91 12.44 10.59
CA ALA A 16 12.58 11.73 9.51
C ALA A 16 12.51 12.57 8.24
N LYS A 17 13.64 13.15 7.87
CA LYS A 17 13.78 13.90 6.61
C LYS A 17 14.79 13.17 5.74
N PRO A 18 14.32 12.26 4.85
CA PRO A 18 15.24 11.57 3.97
C PRO A 18 15.93 12.57 3.03
N SER A 19 17.21 12.32 2.73
CA SER A 19 17.93 13.10 1.75
C SER A 19 17.34 12.86 0.35
N PRO A 20 17.57 13.78 -0.61
CA PRO A 20 17.14 13.55 -1.99
C PRO A 20 17.67 12.23 -2.56
N GLU A 21 18.88 11.84 -2.18
CA GLU A 21 19.49 10.57 -2.63
C GLU A 21 18.75 9.37 -2.06
N GLN A 22 18.38 9.43 -0.78
CA GLN A 22 17.61 8.37 -0.13
C GLN A 22 16.22 8.25 -0.75
N MET A 23 15.57 9.37 -1.04
CA MET A 23 14.27 9.38 -1.70
C MET A 23 14.35 8.76 -3.09
N GLN A 24 15.40 9.08 -3.85
CA GLN A 24 15.59 8.52 -5.17
C GLN A 24 15.82 7.01 -5.08
N GLN A 25 16.58 6.54 -4.11
CA GLN A 25 16.83 5.13 -3.90
C GLN A 25 15.53 4.39 -3.57
N VAL A 26 14.69 4.97 -2.71
CA VAL A 26 13.39 4.40 -2.36
C VAL A 26 12.51 4.30 -3.60
N MET A 27 12.44 5.36 -4.39
CA MET A 27 11.65 5.36 -5.63
C MET A 27 12.14 4.30 -6.61
N THR A 28 13.46 4.16 -6.76
CA THR A 28 14.05 3.14 -7.62
C THR A 28 13.68 1.74 -7.14
N ASN A 29 13.76 1.50 -5.84
CA ASN A 29 13.39 0.20 -5.26
C ASN A 29 11.91 -0.13 -5.53
N TRP A 30 11.02 0.85 -5.36
CA TRP A 30 9.59 0.67 -5.64
C TRP A 30 9.34 0.37 -7.11
N MET A 31 9.96 1.12 -8.01
CA MET A 31 9.81 0.92 -9.45
C MET A 31 10.31 -0.46 -9.87
N ASN A 32 11.43 -0.90 -9.32
CA ASN A 32 11.97 -2.23 -9.61
C ASN A 32 11.05 -3.33 -9.10
N TRP A 33 10.53 -3.18 -7.89
CA TRP A 33 9.62 -4.16 -7.31
C TRP A 33 8.33 -4.27 -8.12
N MET A 34 7.68 -3.13 -8.38
CA MET A 34 6.45 -3.11 -9.17
C MET A 34 6.69 -3.59 -10.60
N GLY A 35 7.83 -3.23 -11.18
CA GLY A 35 8.21 -3.67 -12.51
C GLY A 35 8.38 -5.18 -12.60
N SER A 36 8.90 -5.80 -11.56
CA SER A 36 9.04 -7.26 -11.54
C SER A 36 7.69 -7.97 -11.51
N ILE A 37 6.72 -7.41 -10.80
CA ILE A 37 5.35 -7.94 -10.77
C ILE A 37 4.69 -7.75 -12.14
N ALA A 38 4.84 -6.56 -12.71
CA ALA A 38 4.27 -6.24 -14.02
C ALA A 38 4.87 -7.12 -15.12
N ALA A 39 6.17 -7.41 -15.05
CA ALA A 39 6.85 -8.26 -16.02
C ALA A 39 6.31 -9.69 -16.02
N GLN A 40 5.77 -10.15 -14.93
CA GLN A 40 5.12 -11.46 -14.82
C GLN A 40 3.64 -11.42 -15.25
N GLY A 41 3.14 -10.25 -15.66
CA GLY A 41 1.75 -10.07 -16.03
C GLY A 41 0.78 -10.13 -14.85
N LYS A 42 1.27 -9.88 -13.64
CA LYS A 42 0.49 -10.06 -12.41
C LYS A 42 0.15 -8.75 -11.68
N LEU A 43 0.48 -7.61 -12.27
CA LEU A 43 0.07 -6.31 -11.74
C LEU A 43 -1.26 -5.92 -12.39
N ALA A 44 -2.35 -6.00 -11.63
CA ALA A 44 -3.69 -5.67 -12.12
C ALA A 44 -3.95 -4.16 -12.10
N ASP A 45 -3.43 -3.47 -11.10
CA ASP A 45 -3.56 -2.01 -10.96
C ASP A 45 -2.33 -1.51 -10.22
N LYS A 46 -1.66 -0.50 -10.79
CA LYS A 46 -0.50 0.11 -10.14
C LYS A 46 -0.87 0.93 -8.91
N GLY A 47 -2.16 1.17 -8.69
CA GLY A 47 -2.67 1.88 -7.53
C GLY A 47 -2.23 3.32 -7.46
N ASN A 48 -2.22 3.85 -6.24
CA ASN A 48 -1.89 5.25 -6.01
C ASN A 48 -1.23 5.42 -4.64
N ARG A 49 -0.37 6.43 -4.56
CA ARG A 49 0.06 6.97 -3.28
C ARG A 49 -1.02 7.88 -2.73
N LEU A 50 -1.15 7.92 -1.41
CA LEU A 50 -2.15 8.74 -0.73
C LEU A 50 -1.46 9.83 0.07
N SER A 51 -1.99 11.07 -0.04
CA SER A 51 -1.45 12.22 0.68
C SER A 51 -1.69 12.08 2.18
N MET A 52 -0.70 12.47 2.98
CA MET A 52 -0.82 12.56 4.43
C MET A 52 -1.24 13.96 4.87
N THR A 53 -1.07 14.96 4.02
CA THR A 53 -1.34 16.36 4.37
C THR A 53 -2.71 16.84 3.87
N GLU A 54 -3.12 16.42 2.69
CA GLU A 54 -4.45 16.72 2.16
C GLU A 54 -5.35 15.52 2.37
N ALA A 55 -5.75 15.33 3.62
CA ALA A 55 -6.54 14.19 4.06
C ALA A 55 -7.52 14.62 5.15
N LYS A 56 -8.72 14.07 5.09
CA LYS A 56 -9.79 14.33 6.05
C LYS A 56 -10.48 13.02 6.35
N THR A 57 -10.99 12.90 7.56
CA THR A 57 -11.81 11.75 7.95
C THR A 57 -13.22 12.24 8.28
N VAL A 58 -14.21 11.61 7.66
CA VAL A 58 -15.62 11.92 7.92
C VAL A 58 -16.16 10.81 8.80
N LYS A 59 -16.73 11.21 9.93
CA LYS A 59 -17.36 10.29 10.90
C LYS A 59 -18.88 10.45 10.84
N ALA A 60 -19.58 9.58 11.58
CA ALA A 60 -21.02 9.68 11.74
C ALA A 60 -21.43 11.09 12.23
N ASP A 61 -22.66 11.50 11.91
CA ASP A 61 -23.19 12.82 12.22
C ASP A 61 -22.46 13.98 11.53
N ASN A 62 -21.85 13.67 10.38
CA ASN A 62 -21.15 14.66 9.53
C ASN A 62 -19.93 15.31 10.22
N ILE A 63 -19.37 14.65 11.20
CA ILE A 63 -18.14 15.12 11.85
C ILE A 63 -16.96 14.90 10.91
N VAL A 64 -16.21 15.96 10.63
CA VAL A 64 -15.01 15.89 9.80
C VAL A 64 -13.80 16.24 10.65
N THR A 65 -12.81 15.36 10.66
CA THR A 65 -11.54 15.60 11.35
C THR A 65 -10.41 15.73 10.36
N ASP A 66 -9.37 16.48 10.74
CA ASP A 66 -8.20 16.64 9.90
C ASP A 66 -7.37 15.37 9.89
N GLY A 67 -6.84 15.07 8.71
CA GLY A 67 -5.95 13.95 8.52
C GLY A 67 -6.65 12.61 8.35
N PRO A 68 -5.87 11.56 8.11
CA PRO A 68 -6.38 10.19 8.07
C PRO A 68 -6.85 9.75 9.46
N PHE A 69 -7.61 8.66 9.50
CA PHE A 69 -8.06 8.11 10.77
C PHE A 69 -6.86 7.63 11.60
N THR A 70 -6.66 8.23 12.77
CA THR A 70 -5.40 8.13 13.52
C THR A 70 -5.50 7.39 14.86
N GLU A 71 -6.52 6.60 15.09
CA GLU A 71 -6.55 5.74 16.28
C GLU A 71 -5.47 4.67 16.21
N ILE A 72 -4.94 4.42 15.02
CA ILE A 72 -3.81 3.53 14.79
C ILE A 72 -2.60 4.41 14.48
N LYS A 73 -1.44 4.04 15.04
CA LYS A 73 -0.20 4.79 14.79
C LYS A 73 0.35 4.61 13.38
N GLU A 74 -0.29 3.78 12.57
CA GLU A 74 0.13 3.51 11.21
C GLU A 74 -0.89 4.06 10.22
N PHE A 75 -0.39 4.65 9.15
CA PHE A 75 -1.20 5.26 8.10
C PHE A 75 -1.11 4.46 6.82
N ILE A 76 -2.21 4.46 6.07
CA ILE A 76 -2.21 3.88 4.73
C ILE A 76 -1.53 4.86 3.79
N ASN A 77 -0.37 4.45 3.26
CA ASN A 77 0.42 5.27 2.35
C ASN A 77 0.02 5.11 0.90
N GLY A 78 -0.64 4.01 0.57
CA GLY A 78 -1.02 3.70 -0.78
C GLY A 78 -1.41 2.25 -0.95
N TYR A 79 -1.62 1.85 -2.18
CA TYR A 79 -2.03 0.48 -2.50
C TYR A 79 -1.68 0.14 -3.95
N ILE A 80 -1.57 -1.15 -4.23
CA ILE A 80 -1.57 -1.71 -5.59
C ILE A 80 -2.52 -2.90 -5.61
N VAL A 81 -2.84 -3.40 -6.79
CA VAL A 81 -3.64 -4.62 -6.96
C VAL A 81 -2.83 -5.60 -7.80
N VAL A 82 -2.66 -6.80 -7.28
CA VAL A 82 -2.01 -7.91 -8.01
C VAL A 82 -3.05 -8.98 -8.34
N LYS A 83 -2.78 -9.77 -9.37
CA LYS A 83 -3.64 -10.90 -9.73
C LYS A 83 -2.83 -12.19 -9.66
N THR A 84 -3.28 -13.10 -8.84
CA THR A 84 -2.62 -14.38 -8.60
C THR A 84 -3.64 -15.49 -8.44
N GLN A 85 -3.21 -16.75 -8.48
CA GLN A 85 -4.10 -17.88 -8.27
C GLN A 85 -4.48 -18.02 -6.79
N THR A 86 -3.54 -17.72 -5.89
CA THR A 86 -3.73 -17.90 -4.45
C THR A 86 -3.24 -16.67 -3.70
N ILE A 87 -3.73 -16.52 -2.46
CA ILE A 87 -3.22 -15.47 -1.58
C ILE A 87 -1.74 -15.68 -1.25
N ASP A 88 -1.28 -16.93 -1.23
CA ASP A 88 0.12 -17.23 -0.93
C ASP A 88 1.07 -16.63 -1.97
N GLU A 89 0.69 -16.62 -3.25
CA GLU A 89 1.46 -15.95 -4.29
C GLU A 89 1.49 -14.43 -4.06
N ALA A 90 0.36 -13.84 -3.67
CA ALA A 90 0.29 -12.41 -3.38
C ALA A 90 1.16 -12.06 -2.18
N ILE A 91 1.21 -12.92 -1.17
CA ILE A 91 2.07 -12.75 0.00
C ILE A 91 3.53 -12.77 -0.41
N GLU A 92 3.92 -13.66 -1.33
CA GLU A 92 5.31 -13.70 -1.82
C GLU A 92 5.70 -12.39 -2.50
N PHE A 93 4.80 -11.77 -3.27
CA PHE A 93 5.06 -10.44 -3.80
C PHE A 93 5.20 -9.41 -2.68
N ALA A 94 4.31 -9.45 -1.70
CA ALA A 94 4.32 -8.50 -0.58
C ALA A 94 5.63 -8.56 0.22
N LYS A 95 6.22 -9.75 0.37
CA LYS A 95 7.50 -9.93 1.08
C LYS A 95 8.65 -9.16 0.44
N GLY A 96 8.56 -8.85 -0.83
CA GLY A 96 9.59 -8.07 -1.53
C GLY A 96 9.36 -6.57 -1.51
N CYS A 97 8.29 -6.11 -0.86
CA CYS A 97 7.94 -4.70 -0.87
C CYS A 97 8.96 -3.85 -0.11
N PRO A 98 9.46 -2.76 -0.72
CA PRO A 98 10.45 -1.90 -0.06
C PRO A 98 9.99 -1.26 1.25
N ILE A 99 8.67 -1.14 1.48
CA ILE A 99 8.16 -0.53 2.72
C ILE A 99 8.58 -1.35 3.97
N LEU A 100 8.83 -2.64 3.79
CA LEU A 100 9.29 -3.49 4.89
C LEU A 100 10.67 -3.09 5.39
N LEU A 101 11.48 -2.46 4.54
CA LEU A 101 12.83 -2.03 4.89
C LEU A 101 12.83 -0.78 5.78
N ILE A 102 11.72 -0.04 5.81
CA ILE A 102 11.61 1.19 6.58
C ILE A 102 10.59 1.07 7.72
N GLY A 103 10.34 -0.16 8.15
CA GLY A 103 9.48 -0.43 9.30
C GLY A 103 7.99 -0.46 9.02
N GLY A 104 7.60 -0.39 7.75
CA GLY A 104 6.19 -0.50 7.37
C GLY A 104 5.72 -1.94 7.25
N ASN A 105 4.47 -2.09 6.86
CA ASN A 105 3.90 -3.41 6.62
C ASN A 105 2.98 -3.38 5.41
N VAL A 106 2.64 -4.57 4.93
CA VAL A 106 1.75 -4.75 3.78
C VAL A 106 0.61 -5.66 4.20
N GLU A 107 -0.61 -5.13 4.12
CA GLU A 107 -1.80 -5.94 4.33
C GLU A 107 -2.28 -6.47 2.98
N VAL A 108 -2.48 -7.78 2.89
CA VAL A 108 -2.90 -8.43 1.65
C VAL A 108 -4.35 -8.86 1.81
N ARG A 109 -5.25 -8.37 0.95
CA ARG A 109 -6.67 -8.68 1.04
C ARG A 109 -7.25 -9.01 -0.32
N LYS A 110 -7.99 -10.11 -0.39
CA LYS A 110 -8.69 -10.49 -1.61
C LYS A 110 -9.76 -9.45 -1.96
N VAL A 111 -9.83 -9.09 -3.22
CA VAL A 111 -10.93 -8.26 -3.73
C VAL A 111 -12.16 -9.15 -3.85
N VAL A 112 -13.24 -8.77 -3.17
CA VAL A 112 -14.50 -9.51 -3.20
C VAL A 112 -15.38 -8.92 -4.28
N THR A 113 -15.85 -9.76 -5.19
CA THR A 113 -16.82 -9.37 -6.22
C THR A 113 -18.23 -9.72 -5.76
N PRO A 114 -19.28 -9.18 -6.40
CA PRO A 114 -20.66 -9.52 -6.02
C PRO A 114 -20.97 -11.01 -6.08
N ASP A 115 -20.22 -11.78 -6.88
CA ASP A 115 -20.41 -13.22 -7.02
C ASP A 115 -19.61 -14.04 -6.01
N ASP A 116 -18.80 -13.40 -5.18
CA ASP A 116 -17.97 -14.03 -4.16
C ASP A 116 -18.72 -14.17 -2.83
N ASN A 117 -18.50 -15.29 -2.15
CA ASN A 117 -19.07 -15.56 -0.83
C ASN A 117 -18.05 -15.38 0.31
N SER A 118 -16.90 -14.83 0.03
CA SER A 118 -15.83 -14.71 1.04
C SER A 118 -15.87 -13.41 1.82
#